data_f8cb3862d3e97d421437504647f20a8c
#
_entry.id   f8cb3862d3e97d421437504647f20a8c
#
_cell.length_a   1.000
_cell.length_b   1.000
_cell.length_c   1.000
_cell.angle_alpha   90.00
_cell.angle_beta   90.00
_cell.angle_gamma   90.00
#
_symmetry.space_group_name_H-M   'P 1'
#
loop_
_entity.id
_entity.type
_entity.pdbx_description
1 polymer ?
#
loop_
_entity_poly.entity_id
_entity_poly.type
_entity_poly.pdbx_seq_one_letter_code
_entity_poly.pdbx_strand_id
1 'polypeptide(L)'
;MRRTELFFWMTVSFSLLIMAFILVPLIRMMTAPSLSGLQEAFRDEEVMRSIWLSIYTAGWAALISFVLGTPLAYLLARVDFAGKRLVESIIDLPIVIPHPVVGIAILGVAGRDSWMGQILVDLGIRIMGSVTGIVTVLTFVGLPFYVKAAKEGFESISPRLESVSRNLGASMFHTFLRITFPLAWRSLFIGLIMCAARAISEFGAVVVVAYHPMIAPVMIYERFEAYGLKYSQPVAVWLVSICLLLFLLLRFLTLRRKIEI
;
A
#
# COMPACT_ATOMS: atom_id res chain seq x y z
N MET A 1 -38.82 -22.64 -13.36
CA MET A 1 -37.62 -23.41 -12.98
C MET A 1 -36.48 -23.35 -14.02
N ARG A 2 -36.67 -23.68 -15.32
CA ARG A 2 -35.57 -23.67 -16.32
C ARG A 2 -34.82 -22.33 -16.51
N ARG A 3 -35.49 -21.17 -16.39
CA ARG A 3 -34.81 -19.86 -16.57
C ARG A 3 -33.87 -19.49 -15.42
N THR A 4 -34.18 -19.91 -14.20
CA THR A 4 -33.33 -19.70 -13.02
C THR A 4 -32.09 -20.58 -13.07
N GLU A 5 -32.23 -21.81 -13.59
CA GLU A 5 -31.09 -22.71 -13.79
C GLU A 5 -30.14 -22.19 -14.88
N LEU A 6 -30.69 -21.70 -16.00
CA LEU A 6 -29.85 -21.12 -17.06
C LEU A 6 -29.06 -19.88 -16.55
N PHE A 7 -29.72 -18.98 -15.82
CA PHE A 7 -29.07 -17.82 -15.22
C PHE A 7 -27.94 -18.23 -14.24
N PHE A 8 -28.21 -19.23 -13.39
CA PHE A 8 -27.20 -19.75 -12.46
C PHE A 8 -25.97 -20.30 -13.20
N TRP A 9 -26.19 -21.15 -14.22
CA TRP A 9 -25.05 -21.72 -14.98
C TRP A 9 -24.29 -20.67 -15.78
N MET A 10 -24.96 -19.68 -16.34
CA MET A 10 -24.29 -18.52 -16.97
C MET A 10 -23.44 -17.77 -15.97
N THR A 11 -23.96 -17.45 -14.78
CA THR A 11 -23.22 -16.74 -13.73
C THR A 11 -22.00 -17.54 -13.30
N VAL A 12 -22.14 -18.85 -13.08
CA VAL A 12 -21.01 -19.74 -12.74
C VAL A 12 -19.97 -19.76 -13.85
N SER A 13 -20.40 -19.89 -15.12
CA SER A 13 -19.47 -19.93 -16.25
C SER A 13 -18.68 -18.63 -16.39
N PHE A 14 -19.32 -17.47 -16.29
CA PHE A 14 -18.61 -16.18 -16.32
C PHE A 14 -17.67 -16.01 -15.11
N SER A 15 -18.10 -16.45 -13.93
CA SER A 15 -17.23 -16.41 -12.73
C SER A 15 -16.00 -17.28 -12.91
N LEU A 16 -16.15 -18.50 -13.44
CA LEU A 16 -15.02 -19.39 -13.73
C LEU A 16 -14.10 -18.82 -14.81
N LEU A 17 -14.65 -18.20 -15.84
CA LEU A 17 -13.87 -17.54 -16.91
C LEU A 17 -12.99 -16.41 -16.33
N ILE A 18 -13.57 -15.54 -15.48
CA ILE A 18 -12.84 -14.45 -14.82
C ILE A 18 -11.76 -15.02 -13.90
N MET A 19 -12.09 -16.03 -13.11
CA MET A 19 -11.11 -16.69 -12.24
C MET A 19 -9.98 -17.33 -13.04
N ALA A 20 -10.27 -18.01 -14.14
CA ALA A 20 -9.27 -18.57 -15.04
C ALA A 20 -8.38 -17.47 -15.66
N PHE A 21 -9.00 -16.38 -16.14
CA PHE A 21 -8.28 -15.23 -16.70
C PHE A 21 -7.25 -14.65 -15.71
N ILE A 22 -7.57 -14.59 -14.41
CA ILE A 22 -6.65 -14.10 -13.37
C ILE A 22 -5.64 -15.18 -12.98
N LEU A 23 -6.08 -16.42 -12.75
CA LEU A 23 -5.23 -17.47 -12.18
C LEU A 23 -4.24 -18.06 -13.18
N VAL A 24 -4.63 -18.24 -14.46
CA VAL A 24 -3.77 -18.88 -15.47
C VAL A 24 -2.45 -18.14 -15.66
N PRO A 25 -2.41 -16.81 -15.87
CA PRO A 25 -1.13 -16.08 -15.98
C PRO A 25 -0.30 -16.15 -14.70
N LEU A 26 -0.94 -16.06 -13.51
CA LEU A 26 -0.23 -16.13 -12.23
C LEU A 26 0.37 -17.52 -11.98
N ILE A 27 -0.39 -18.59 -12.21
CA ILE A 27 0.10 -19.96 -12.08
C ILE A 27 1.25 -20.18 -13.07
N ARG A 28 1.10 -19.73 -14.33
CA ARG A 28 2.15 -19.86 -15.35
C ARG A 28 3.42 -19.12 -14.93
N MET A 29 3.28 -17.89 -14.40
CA MET A 29 4.43 -17.13 -13.89
C MET A 29 5.14 -17.87 -12.75
N MET A 30 4.37 -18.43 -11.80
CA MET A 30 4.93 -19.13 -10.63
C MET A 30 5.60 -20.46 -11.00
N THR A 31 5.14 -21.14 -12.06
CA THR A 31 5.63 -22.49 -12.47
C THR A 31 6.63 -22.46 -13.61
N ALA A 32 6.81 -21.33 -14.29
CA ALA A 32 7.71 -21.21 -15.44
C ALA A 32 9.21 -21.27 -15.10
N PRO A 33 9.69 -20.65 -14.00
CA PRO A 33 11.11 -20.68 -13.67
C PRO A 33 11.58 -22.08 -13.30
N SER A 34 12.80 -22.44 -13.73
CA SER A 34 13.46 -23.66 -13.28
C SER A 34 13.88 -23.55 -11.81
N LEU A 35 13.99 -24.70 -11.14
CA LEU A 35 14.50 -24.75 -9.77
C LEU A 35 15.89 -24.12 -9.63
N SER A 36 16.77 -24.33 -10.62
CA SER A 36 18.09 -23.72 -10.67
C SER A 36 18.01 -22.20 -10.77
N GLY A 37 17.13 -21.66 -11.61
CA GLY A 37 16.93 -20.20 -11.73
C GLY A 37 16.36 -19.58 -10.45
N LEU A 38 15.46 -20.27 -9.75
CA LEU A 38 14.96 -19.82 -8.44
C LEU A 38 16.07 -19.81 -7.38
N GLN A 39 16.93 -20.85 -7.35
CA GLN A 39 18.05 -20.91 -6.43
C GLN A 39 19.11 -19.84 -6.73
N GLU A 40 19.40 -19.60 -8.01
CA GLU A 40 20.31 -18.55 -8.44
C GLU A 40 19.81 -17.17 -7.99
N ALA A 41 18.54 -16.83 -8.27
CA ALA A 41 17.94 -15.57 -7.84
C ALA A 41 17.90 -15.43 -6.30
N PHE A 42 17.72 -16.52 -5.55
CA PHE A 42 17.76 -16.48 -4.08
C PHE A 42 19.17 -16.23 -3.54
N ARG A 43 20.20 -16.73 -4.20
CA ARG A 43 21.61 -16.52 -3.81
C ARG A 43 22.17 -15.19 -4.27
N ASP A 44 21.48 -14.53 -5.17
CA ASP A 44 21.87 -13.21 -5.66
C ASP A 44 21.58 -12.15 -4.61
N GLU A 45 22.64 -11.56 -4.06
CA GLU A 45 22.56 -10.54 -3.01
C GLU A 45 21.81 -9.30 -3.47
N GLU A 46 21.95 -8.90 -4.74
CA GLU A 46 21.24 -7.72 -5.27
C GLU A 46 19.72 -7.95 -5.31
N VAL A 47 19.31 -9.16 -5.73
CA VAL A 47 17.89 -9.54 -5.74
C VAL A 47 17.32 -9.52 -4.34
N MET A 48 17.97 -10.19 -3.39
CA MET A 48 17.47 -10.22 -2.00
C MET A 48 17.49 -8.86 -1.36
N ARG A 49 18.49 -8.04 -1.63
CA ARG A 49 18.56 -6.66 -1.15
C ARG A 49 17.43 -5.80 -1.73
N SER A 50 17.11 -5.96 -3.01
CA SER A 50 16.00 -5.22 -3.65
C SER A 50 14.63 -5.61 -3.07
N ILE A 51 14.40 -6.89 -2.79
CA ILE A 51 13.18 -7.38 -2.14
C ILE A 51 13.08 -6.84 -0.71
N TRP A 52 14.17 -6.94 0.06
CA TRP A 52 14.20 -6.39 1.42
C TRP A 52 13.97 -4.88 1.44
N LEU A 53 14.58 -4.14 0.52
CA LEU A 53 14.40 -2.70 0.39
C LEU A 53 12.93 -2.34 0.08
N SER A 54 12.26 -3.13 -0.78
CA SER A 54 10.83 -2.95 -1.08
C SER A 54 9.97 -3.09 0.18
N ILE A 55 10.21 -4.14 0.97
CA ILE A 55 9.47 -4.39 2.21
C ILE A 55 9.75 -3.28 3.24
N TYR A 56 11.01 -2.92 3.41
CA TYR A 56 11.45 -1.89 4.34
C TYR A 56 10.83 -0.53 4.01
N THR A 57 10.94 -0.10 2.76
CA THR A 57 10.42 1.21 2.33
C THR A 57 8.88 1.26 2.34
N ALA A 58 8.21 0.16 1.97
CA ALA A 58 6.75 0.06 2.08
C ALA A 58 6.28 0.04 3.53
N GLY A 59 7.03 -0.59 4.44
CA GLY A 59 6.77 -0.55 5.88
C GLY A 59 6.84 0.87 6.44
N TRP A 60 7.86 1.64 6.08
CA TRP A 60 7.97 3.05 6.45
C TRP A 60 6.85 3.91 5.83
N ALA A 61 6.53 3.69 4.56
CA ALA A 61 5.41 4.39 3.91
C ALA A 61 4.07 4.13 4.62
N ALA A 62 3.81 2.88 5.00
CA ALA A 62 2.62 2.52 5.76
C ALA A 62 2.62 3.16 7.17
N LEU A 63 3.75 3.18 7.86
CA LEU A 63 3.89 3.79 9.17
C LEU A 63 3.66 5.33 9.12
N ILE A 64 4.25 6.00 8.13
CA ILE A 64 4.03 7.44 7.93
C ILE A 64 2.56 7.71 7.58
N SER A 65 1.97 6.89 6.71
CA SER A 65 0.54 6.99 6.38
C SER A 65 -0.34 6.75 7.60
N PHE A 66 0.04 5.85 8.50
CA PHE A 66 -0.65 5.64 9.78
C PHE A 66 -0.59 6.87 10.66
N VAL A 67 0.59 7.43 10.87
CA VAL A 67 0.79 8.58 11.79
C VAL A 67 0.08 9.82 11.26
N LEU A 68 0.24 10.15 9.98
CA LEU A 68 -0.33 11.35 9.37
C LEU A 68 -1.78 11.16 8.90
N GLY A 69 -2.11 9.98 8.42
CA GLY A 69 -3.43 9.66 7.87
C GLY A 69 -4.48 9.42 8.94
N THR A 70 -4.11 8.90 10.14
CA THR A 70 -5.08 8.64 11.21
C THR A 70 -5.81 9.91 11.69
N PRO A 71 -5.13 11.02 12.03
CA PRO A 71 -5.81 12.26 12.38
C PRO A 71 -6.70 12.79 11.25
N LEU A 72 -6.23 12.71 10.01
CA LEU A 72 -6.98 13.14 8.84
C LEU A 72 -8.24 12.28 8.63
N ALA A 73 -8.11 10.97 8.72
CA ALA A 73 -9.23 10.04 8.60
C ALA A 73 -10.27 10.24 9.72
N TYR A 74 -9.82 10.48 10.96
CA TYR A 74 -10.70 10.79 12.07
C TYR A 74 -11.45 12.11 11.87
N LEU A 75 -10.76 13.16 11.42
CA LEU A 75 -11.38 14.44 11.08
C LEU A 75 -12.47 14.27 10.01
N LEU A 76 -12.16 13.56 8.92
CA LEU A 76 -13.10 13.29 7.84
C LEU A 76 -14.29 12.43 8.28
N ALA A 77 -14.11 11.53 9.24
CA ALA A 77 -15.18 10.67 9.75
C ALA A 77 -16.12 11.38 10.73
N ARG A 78 -15.64 12.41 11.46
CA ARG A 78 -16.36 13.02 12.58
C ARG A 78 -16.84 14.44 12.33
N VAL A 79 -16.23 15.18 11.41
CA VAL A 79 -16.51 16.58 11.21
C VAL A 79 -17.05 16.81 9.80
N ASP A 80 -18.19 17.50 9.72
CA ASP A 80 -18.72 18.01 8.48
C ASP A 80 -18.33 19.48 8.36
N PHE A 81 -17.59 19.80 7.29
CA PHE A 81 -17.12 21.17 7.00
C PHE A 81 -17.24 21.48 5.51
N ALA A 82 -17.31 22.78 5.20
CA ALA A 82 -17.32 23.23 3.81
C ALA A 82 -16.00 22.83 3.11
N GLY A 83 -16.10 22.10 1.98
CA GLY A 83 -14.93 21.60 1.25
C GLY A 83 -14.49 20.18 1.62
N LYS A 84 -15.15 19.48 2.53
CA LYS A 84 -14.82 18.07 2.88
C LYS A 84 -14.69 17.18 1.64
N ARG A 85 -15.65 17.28 0.71
CA ARG A 85 -15.62 16.49 -0.55
C ARG A 85 -14.41 16.84 -1.43
N LEU A 86 -13.99 18.11 -1.43
CA LEU A 86 -12.78 18.52 -2.15
C LEU A 86 -11.53 17.91 -1.52
N VAL A 87 -11.42 17.90 -0.19
CA VAL A 87 -10.31 17.27 0.53
C VAL A 87 -10.27 15.77 0.24
N GLU A 88 -11.41 15.08 0.27
CA GLU A 88 -11.51 13.66 -0.10
C GLU A 88 -11.06 13.43 -1.56
N SER A 89 -11.49 14.27 -2.49
CA SER A 89 -11.06 14.18 -3.90
C SER A 89 -9.56 14.42 -4.07
N ILE A 90 -8.96 15.35 -3.31
CA ILE A 90 -7.51 15.60 -3.33
C ILE A 90 -6.74 14.39 -2.79
N ILE A 91 -7.24 13.75 -1.73
CA ILE A 91 -6.62 12.52 -1.19
C ILE A 91 -6.65 11.40 -2.25
N ASP A 92 -7.66 11.37 -3.11
CA ASP A 92 -7.80 10.34 -4.14
C ASP A 92 -7.00 10.62 -5.42
N LEU A 93 -6.46 11.83 -5.61
CA LEU A 93 -5.66 12.18 -6.80
C LEU A 93 -4.53 11.18 -7.10
N PRO A 94 -3.76 10.68 -6.11
CA PRO A 94 -2.70 9.71 -6.37
C PRO A 94 -3.19 8.40 -7.02
N ILE A 95 -4.47 8.06 -6.88
CA ILE A 95 -5.04 6.84 -7.49
C ILE A 95 -5.29 7.04 -8.98
N VAL A 96 -5.58 8.27 -9.41
CA VAL A 96 -6.00 8.59 -10.79
C VAL A 96 -4.81 9.04 -11.65
N ILE A 97 -3.83 9.68 -11.04
CA ILE A 97 -2.67 10.23 -11.75
C ILE A 97 -1.76 9.08 -12.24
N PRO A 98 -1.29 9.10 -13.50
CA PRO A 98 -0.31 8.13 -13.97
C PRO A 98 0.95 8.13 -13.08
N HIS A 99 1.38 6.95 -12.65
CA HIS A 99 2.46 6.82 -11.67
C HIS A 99 3.77 7.54 -12.03
N PRO A 100 4.27 7.54 -13.29
CA PRO A 100 5.46 8.32 -13.64
C PRO A 100 5.28 9.82 -13.41
N VAL A 101 4.05 10.35 -13.61
CA VAL A 101 3.73 11.76 -13.38
C VAL A 101 3.82 12.12 -11.89
N VAL A 102 3.45 11.19 -11.01
CA VAL A 102 3.66 11.35 -9.55
C VAL A 102 5.14 11.54 -9.24
N GLY A 103 6.02 10.73 -9.84
CA GLY A 103 7.46 10.85 -9.66
C GLY A 103 7.98 12.22 -10.13
N ILE A 104 7.55 12.68 -11.30
CA ILE A 104 7.89 14.00 -11.84
C ILE A 104 7.40 15.13 -10.93
N ALA A 105 6.16 15.04 -10.43
CA ALA A 105 5.59 16.04 -9.53
C ALA A 105 6.37 16.14 -8.21
N ILE A 106 6.74 15.00 -7.61
CA ILE A 106 7.56 14.98 -6.39
C ILE A 106 8.95 15.60 -6.65
N LEU A 107 9.60 15.27 -7.76
CA LEU A 107 10.88 15.89 -8.14
C LEU A 107 10.75 17.38 -8.44
N GLY A 108 9.63 17.83 -9.02
CA GLY A 108 9.35 19.24 -9.26
C GLY A 108 9.30 20.06 -7.95
N VAL A 109 8.84 19.45 -6.86
CA VAL A 109 8.74 20.10 -5.54
C VAL A 109 9.98 19.88 -4.69
N ALA A 110 10.51 18.65 -4.67
CA ALA A 110 11.58 18.23 -3.76
C ALA A 110 12.90 17.92 -4.48
N GLY A 111 13.02 18.20 -5.77
CA GLY A 111 14.26 18.11 -6.54
C GLY A 111 15.26 19.22 -6.13
N ARG A 112 16.55 19.01 -6.39
CA ARG A 112 17.63 19.90 -5.98
C ARG A 112 17.49 21.35 -6.46
N ASP A 113 16.83 21.53 -7.61
CA ASP A 113 16.65 22.84 -8.26
C ASP A 113 15.43 23.61 -7.71
N SER A 114 14.61 22.96 -6.86
CA SER A 114 13.47 23.61 -6.23
C SER A 114 13.87 24.25 -4.88
N TRP A 115 13.17 25.32 -4.49
CA TRP A 115 13.40 25.97 -3.20
C TRP A 115 13.20 25.02 -2.00
N MET A 116 12.19 24.14 -2.06
CA MET A 116 11.96 23.14 -1.01
C MET A 116 13.03 22.06 -1.02
N GLY A 117 13.47 21.64 -2.21
CA GLY A 117 14.56 20.67 -2.34
C GLY A 117 15.86 21.17 -1.77
N GLN A 118 16.17 22.45 -1.92
CA GLN A 118 17.36 23.08 -1.30
C GLN A 118 17.27 23.01 0.24
N ILE A 119 16.14 23.36 0.83
CA ILE A 119 15.91 23.23 2.29
C ILE A 119 16.09 21.79 2.74
N LEU A 120 15.56 20.82 2.00
CA LEU A 120 15.70 19.40 2.33
C LEU A 120 17.18 18.96 2.29
N VAL A 121 17.93 19.41 1.29
CA VAL A 121 19.39 19.13 1.17
C VAL A 121 20.17 19.75 2.32
N ASP A 122 19.85 20.97 2.72
CA ASP A 122 20.48 21.64 3.87
C ASP A 122 20.20 20.90 5.20
N LEU A 123 19.03 20.25 5.30
CA LEU A 123 18.68 19.36 6.42
C LEU A 123 19.27 17.95 6.29
N GLY A 124 20.09 17.68 5.25
CA GLY A 124 20.69 16.38 5.00
C GLY A 124 19.75 15.35 4.34
N ILE A 125 18.56 15.77 3.91
CA ILE A 125 17.54 14.90 3.30
C ILE A 125 17.65 14.97 1.77
N ARG A 126 18.00 13.85 1.15
CA ARG A 126 18.02 13.71 -0.31
C ARG A 126 16.80 12.95 -0.77
N ILE A 127 16.10 13.46 -1.79
CA ILE A 127 14.95 12.78 -2.39
C ILE A 127 15.39 12.01 -3.64
N MET A 128 16.03 12.66 -4.59
CA MET A 128 16.44 12.01 -5.83
C MET A 128 17.54 10.97 -5.56
N GLY A 129 17.33 9.74 -6.09
CA GLY A 129 18.29 8.64 -5.96
C GLY A 129 18.52 8.15 -4.52
N SER A 130 17.49 8.17 -3.67
CA SER A 130 17.64 7.84 -2.26
C SER A 130 16.48 7.00 -1.72
N VAL A 131 16.73 6.30 -0.60
CA VAL A 131 15.71 5.57 0.16
C VAL A 131 14.61 6.51 0.65
N THR A 132 14.96 7.72 1.06
CA THR A 132 13.98 8.74 1.50
C THR A 132 13.04 9.13 0.36
N GLY A 133 13.56 9.28 -0.87
CA GLY A 133 12.75 9.52 -2.05
C GLY A 133 11.80 8.36 -2.35
N ILE A 134 12.28 7.12 -2.25
CA ILE A 134 11.42 5.94 -2.40
C ILE A 134 10.29 5.99 -1.38
N VAL A 135 10.59 6.16 -0.09
CA VAL A 135 9.59 6.23 0.99
C VAL A 135 8.58 7.36 0.74
N THR A 136 9.03 8.53 0.29
CA THR A 136 8.16 9.66 -0.04
C THR A 136 7.16 9.31 -1.13
N VAL A 137 7.63 8.73 -2.23
CA VAL A 137 6.78 8.25 -3.34
C VAL A 137 5.78 7.20 -2.86
N LEU A 138 6.26 6.20 -2.13
CA LEU A 138 5.42 5.11 -1.64
C LEU A 138 4.36 5.59 -0.65
N THR A 139 4.71 6.58 0.20
CA THR A 139 3.74 7.23 1.10
C THR A 139 2.67 7.97 0.31
N PHE A 140 3.08 8.76 -0.68
CA PHE A 140 2.15 9.53 -1.50
C PHE A 140 1.12 8.62 -2.21
N VAL A 141 1.58 7.50 -2.77
CA VAL A 141 0.73 6.56 -3.51
C VAL A 141 -0.09 5.66 -2.57
N GLY A 142 0.45 5.32 -1.40
CA GLY A 142 -0.19 4.42 -0.43
C GLY A 142 -1.20 5.11 0.50
N LEU A 143 -0.99 6.40 0.80
CA LEU A 143 -1.79 7.17 1.76
C LEU A 143 -3.30 7.12 1.52
N PRO A 144 -3.84 7.26 0.29
CA PRO A 144 -5.27 7.18 0.04
C PRO A 144 -5.90 5.88 0.52
N PHE A 145 -5.22 4.76 0.33
CA PHE A 145 -5.71 3.43 0.73
C PHE A 145 -5.79 3.30 2.26
N TYR A 146 -4.81 3.87 2.97
CA TYR A 146 -4.85 3.92 4.41
C TYR A 146 -5.99 4.82 4.91
N VAL A 147 -6.07 6.06 4.42
CA VAL A 147 -7.05 7.05 4.89
C VAL A 147 -8.49 6.57 4.67
N LYS A 148 -8.78 5.95 3.52
CA LYS A 148 -10.11 5.38 3.25
C LYS A 148 -10.49 4.29 4.25
N ALA A 149 -9.64 3.30 4.42
CA ALA A 149 -9.91 2.20 5.35
C ALA A 149 -10.03 2.68 6.82
N ALA A 150 -9.20 3.65 7.21
CA ALA A 150 -9.25 4.25 8.54
C ALA A 150 -10.54 5.07 8.75
N LYS A 151 -10.93 5.88 7.75
CA LYS A 151 -12.17 6.66 7.76
C LYS A 151 -13.39 5.76 7.89
N GLU A 152 -13.50 4.73 7.05
CA GLU A 152 -14.58 3.73 7.13
C GLU A 152 -14.62 3.05 8.50
N GLY A 153 -13.44 2.75 9.06
CA GLY A 153 -13.33 2.20 10.41
C GLY A 153 -13.88 3.14 11.49
N PHE A 154 -13.56 4.42 11.42
CA PHE A 154 -14.10 5.41 12.34
C PHE A 154 -15.60 5.64 12.13
N GLU A 155 -16.08 5.71 10.90
CA GLU A 155 -17.51 5.88 10.57
C GLU A 155 -18.37 4.72 11.06
N SER A 156 -17.84 3.50 11.12
CA SER A 156 -18.54 2.33 11.65
C SER A 156 -18.82 2.38 13.15
N ILE A 157 -18.12 3.26 13.88
CA ILE A 157 -18.26 3.42 15.32
C ILE A 157 -19.31 4.50 15.61
N SER A 158 -20.33 4.16 16.41
CA SER A 158 -21.38 5.11 16.78
C SER A 158 -20.81 6.33 17.54
N PRO A 159 -21.07 7.56 17.08
CA PRO A 159 -20.64 8.79 17.76
C PRO A 159 -21.18 8.93 19.19
N ARG A 160 -22.26 8.19 19.52
CA ARG A 160 -22.84 8.19 20.88
C ARG A 160 -21.86 7.69 21.94
N LEU A 161 -20.98 6.73 21.60
CA LEU A 161 -19.96 6.22 22.53
C LEU A 161 -18.98 7.33 22.95
N GLU A 162 -18.56 8.15 21.99
CA GLU A 162 -17.70 9.30 22.23
C GLU A 162 -18.42 10.37 23.08
N SER A 163 -19.69 10.63 22.77
CA SER A 163 -20.51 11.62 23.51
C SER A 163 -20.73 11.18 24.97
N VAL A 164 -21.04 9.91 25.22
CA VAL A 164 -21.19 9.37 26.60
C VAL A 164 -19.89 9.53 27.38
N SER A 165 -18.76 9.18 26.80
CA SER A 165 -17.44 9.33 27.45
C SER A 165 -17.16 10.78 27.84
N ARG A 166 -17.45 11.72 26.92
CA ARG A 166 -17.27 13.16 27.17
C ARG A 166 -18.21 13.70 28.23
N ASN A 167 -19.46 13.25 28.26
CA ASN A 167 -20.42 13.61 29.30
C ASN A 167 -20.02 13.11 30.71
N LEU A 168 -19.24 12.02 30.76
CA LEU A 168 -18.61 11.51 31.98
C LEU A 168 -17.32 12.24 32.37
N GLY A 169 -16.96 13.32 31.66
CA GLY A 169 -15.82 14.17 31.98
C GLY A 169 -14.51 13.80 31.27
N ALA A 170 -14.50 12.82 30.37
CA ALA A 170 -13.32 12.49 29.61
C ALA A 170 -12.98 13.56 28.56
N SER A 171 -11.69 13.91 28.40
CA SER A 171 -11.24 14.79 27.34
C SER A 171 -11.41 14.13 25.96
N MET A 172 -11.42 14.91 24.89
CA MET A 172 -11.53 14.41 23.51
C MET A 172 -10.38 13.44 23.17
N PHE A 173 -9.16 13.78 23.57
CA PHE A 173 -7.99 12.94 23.37
C PHE A 173 -8.08 11.61 24.13
N HIS A 174 -8.56 11.66 25.37
CA HIS A 174 -8.75 10.46 26.19
C HIS A 174 -9.84 9.54 25.61
N THR A 175 -10.95 10.13 25.15
CA THR A 175 -12.03 9.40 24.44
C THR A 175 -11.50 8.74 23.18
N PHE A 176 -10.71 9.47 22.38
CA PHE A 176 -10.09 8.91 21.17
C PHE A 176 -9.21 7.71 21.50
N LEU A 177 -8.26 7.85 22.44
CA LEU A 177 -7.29 6.78 22.73
C LEU A 177 -7.91 5.56 23.41
N ARG A 178 -8.93 5.75 24.25
CA ARG A 178 -9.50 4.63 25.04
C ARG A 178 -10.75 4.01 24.44
N ILE A 179 -11.44 4.70 23.55
CA ILE A 179 -12.69 4.21 22.97
C ILE A 179 -12.56 4.09 21.45
N THR A 180 -12.35 5.20 20.76
CA THR A 180 -12.44 5.23 19.30
C THR A 180 -11.30 4.46 18.62
N PHE A 181 -10.06 4.70 19.05
CA PHE A 181 -8.89 4.06 18.48
C PHE A 181 -8.88 2.53 18.69
N PRO A 182 -9.14 1.99 19.90
CA PRO A 182 -9.22 0.54 20.11
C PRO A 182 -10.34 -0.13 19.30
N LEU A 183 -11.51 0.53 19.17
CA LEU A 183 -12.61 0.01 18.38
C LEU A 183 -12.31 0.05 16.88
N ALA A 184 -11.62 1.08 16.39
CA ALA A 184 -11.19 1.21 14.99
C ALA A 184 -9.97 0.35 14.64
N TRP A 185 -9.24 -0.18 15.62
CA TRP A 185 -7.92 -0.82 15.43
C TRP A 185 -7.87 -1.81 14.28
N ARG A 186 -8.91 -2.63 14.13
CA ARG A 186 -8.97 -3.62 13.05
C ARG A 186 -8.98 -2.96 11.66
N SER A 187 -9.76 -1.90 11.49
CA SER A 187 -9.82 -1.16 10.21
C SER A 187 -8.54 -0.40 9.94
N LEU A 188 -7.93 0.20 10.98
CA LEU A 188 -6.62 0.86 10.87
C LEU A 188 -5.54 -0.12 10.44
N PHE A 189 -5.53 -1.32 10.99
CA PHE A 189 -4.58 -2.35 10.63
C PHE A 189 -4.80 -2.88 9.19
N ILE A 190 -6.06 -3.04 8.77
CA ILE A 190 -6.39 -3.36 7.38
C ILE A 190 -5.89 -2.25 6.45
N GLY A 191 -6.09 -0.98 6.82
CA GLY A 191 -5.57 0.17 6.09
C GLY A 191 -4.05 0.15 5.94
N LEU A 192 -3.32 -0.19 7.01
CA LEU A 192 -1.86 -0.37 6.98
C LEU A 192 -1.44 -1.45 5.97
N ILE A 193 -2.12 -2.60 5.99
CA ILE A 193 -1.83 -3.69 5.04
C ILE A 193 -2.11 -3.26 3.61
N MET A 194 -3.22 -2.59 3.35
CA MET A 194 -3.58 -2.11 2.01
C MET A 194 -2.58 -1.06 1.50
N CYS A 195 -2.17 -0.13 2.35
CA CYS A 195 -1.14 0.86 2.05
C CYS A 195 0.20 0.18 1.71
N ALA A 196 0.67 -0.75 2.55
CA ALA A 196 1.91 -1.48 2.32
C ALA A 196 1.85 -2.33 1.05
N ALA A 197 0.77 -3.04 0.79
CA ALA A 197 0.60 -3.84 -0.42
C ALA A 197 0.62 -2.96 -1.68
N ARG A 198 -0.03 -1.79 -1.63
CA ARG A 198 0.01 -0.81 -2.72
C ARG A 198 1.41 -0.23 -2.91
N ALA A 199 2.12 0.07 -1.82
CA ALA A 199 3.47 0.58 -1.84
C ALA A 199 4.49 -0.42 -2.44
N ILE A 200 4.44 -1.70 -2.03
CA ILE A 200 5.36 -2.74 -2.54
C ILE A 200 5.21 -2.93 -4.06
N SER A 201 4.01 -2.76 -4.61
CA SER A 201 3.75 -2.92 -6.04
C SER A 201 4.10 -1.69 -6.89
N GLU A 202 4.57 -0.59 -6.26
CA GLU A 202 4.86 0.64 -6.97
C GLU A 202 6.18 0.53 -7.75
N PHE A 203 6.09 0.83 -9.05
CA PHE A 203 7.23 0.88 -9.98
C PHE A 203 7.36 2.25 -10.64
N GLY A 204 6.27 2.73 -11.24
CA GLY A 204 6.32 3.83 -12.19
C GLY A 204 6.79 5.17 -11.62
N ALA A 205 6.38 5.50 -10.39
CA ALA A 205 6.83 6.71 -9.73
C ALA A 205 8.23 6.56 -9.14
N VAL A 206 8.56 5.35 -8.64
CA VAL A 206 9.87 5.09 -8.04
C VAL A 206 10.98 5.10 -9.09
N VAL A 207 10.77 4.51 -10.27
CA VAL A 207 11.79 4.49 -11.32
C VAL A 207 12.22 5.91 -11.77
N VAL A 208 11.31 6.88 -11.67
CA VAL A 208 11.57 8.29 -11.99
C VAL A 208 12.36 8.99 -10.87
N VAL A 209 12.01 8.72 -9.60
CA VAL A 209 12.59 9.42 -8.45
C VAL A 209 13.90 8.78 -7.98
N ALA A 210 13.96 7.45 -7.98
CA ALA A 210 15.11 6.70 -7.48
C ALA A 210 15.24 5.36 -8.20
N TYR A 211 15.90 5.36 -9.35
CA TYR A 211 16.25 4.11 -10.03
C TYR A 211 17.19 3.26 -9.15
N HIS A 212 18.16 3.90 -8.55
CA HIS A 212 19.03 3.32 -7.51
C HIS A 212 18.88 4.08 -6.19
N PRO A 213 18.87 3.35 -5.04
CA PRO A 213 18.93 1.89 -4.89
C PRO A 213 17.65 1.22 -5.40
N MET A 214 17.79 0.08 -6.09
CA MET A 214 16.66 -0.60 -6.74
C MET A 214 15.77 -1.30 -5.73
N ILE A 215 14.46 -1.03 -5.81
CA ILE A 215 13.42 -1.88 -5.22
C ILE A 215 13.09 -3.06 -6.17
N ALA A 216 12.48 -4.13 -5.65
CA ALA A 216 12.24 -5.33 -6.43
C ALA A 216 11.42 -5.12 -7.72
N PRO A 217 10.37 -4.27 -7.79
CA PRO A 217 9.70 -3.96 -9.06
C PRO A 217 10.62 -3.34 -10.11
N VAL A 218 11.56 -2.46 -9.69
CA VAL A 218 12.57 -1.87 -10.60
C VAL A 218 13.56 -2.95 -11.07
N MET A 219 14.04 -3.79 -10.17
CA MET A 219 14.93 -4.91 -10.48
C MET A 219 14.29 -5.92 -11.46
N ILE A 220 13.01 -6.25 -11.27
CA ILE A 220 12.25 -7.13 -12.19
C ILE A 220 12.21 -6.51 -13.58
N TYR A 221 11.92 -5.23 -13.69
CA TYR A 221 11.86 -4.51 -14.96
C TYR A 221 13.23 -4.46 -15.64
N GLU A 222 14.28 -4.10 -14.91
CA GLU A 222 15.65 -4.06 -15.44
C GLU A 222 16.10 -5.41 -15.97
N ARG A 223 15.88 -6.48 -15.22
CA ARG A 223 16.22 -7.84 -15.69
C ARG A 223 15.39 -8.28 -16.89
N PHE A 224 14.14 -7.82 -16.96
CA PHE A 224 13.30 -8.07 -18.13
C PHE A 224 13.85 -7.38 -19.39
N GLU A 225 14.20 -6.10 -19.28
CA GLU A 225 14.76 -5.32 -20.40
C GLU A 225 16.13 -5.84 -20.85
N ALA A 226 17.00 -6.18 -19.88
CA ALA A 226 18.37 -6.59 -20.20
C ALA A 226 18.48 -8.07 -20.64
N TYR A 227 17.69 -8.97 -20.05
CA TYR A 227 17.89 -10.42 -20.20
C TYR A 227 16.60 -11.20 -20.52
N GLY A 228 15.45 -10.52 -20.59
CA GLY A 228 14.15 -11.12 -20.89
C GLY A 228 13.50 -11.89 -19.72
N LEU A 229 12.39 -12.58 -20.05
CA LEU A 229 11.53 -13.24 -19.07
C LEU A 229 12.23 -14.28 -18.21
N LYS A 230 13.20 -15.01 -18.76
CA LYS A 230 13.91 -16.09 -18.06
C LYS A 230 14.58 -15.60 -16.77
N TYR A 231 15.10 -14.38 -16.76
CA TYR A 231 15.84 -13.79 -15.63
C TYR A 231 14.98 -12.92 -14.72
N SER A 232 13.90 -12.32 -15.25
CA SER A 232 12.98 -11.51 -14.46
C SER A 232 11.96 -12.32 -13.66
N GLN A 233 11.48 -13.45 -14.21
CA GLN A 233 10.47 -14.29 -13.57
C GLN A 233 10.91 -14.84 -12.21
N PRO A 234 12.14 -15.38 -11.99
CA PRO A 234 12.56 -15.84 -10.67
C PRO A 234 12.50 -14.76 -9.60
N VAL A 235 12.86 -13.51 -9.93
CA VAL A 235 12.77 -12.37 -9.01
C VAL A 235 11.32 -12.06 -8.68
N ALA A 236 10.44 -12.05 -9.69
CA ALA A 236 9.01 -11.86 -9.49
C ALA A 236 8.37 -12.93 -8.61
N VAL A 237 8.76 -14.21 -8.80
CA VAL A 237 8.28 -15.34 -7.97
C VAL A 237 8.69 -15.15 -6.52
N TRP A 238 9.95 -14.78 -6.24
CA TRP A 238 10.40 -14.53 -4.88
C TRP A 238 9.68 -13.34 -4.24
N LEU A 239 9.54 -12.21 -4.95
CA LEU A 239 8.81 -11.06 -4.46
C LEU A 239 7.37 -11.43 -4.09
N VAL A 240 6.63 -12.05 -5.02
CA VAL A 240 5.22 -12.43 -4.82
C VAL A 240 5.09 -13.43 -3.67
N SER A 241 5.98 -14.44 -3.59
CA SER A 241 5.94 -15.45 -2.53
C SER A 241 6.17 -14.85 -1.14
N ILE A 242 7.16 -13.96 -1.01
CA ILE A 242 7.47 -13.29 0.25
C ILE A 242 6.33 -12.33 0.64
N CYS A 243 5.82 -11.54 -0.30
CA CYS A 243 4.69 -10.64 -0.05
C CYS A 243 3.42 -11.40 0.35
N LEU A 244 3.13 -12.54 -0.32
CA LEU A 244 1.99 -13.38 0.02
C LEU A 244 2.13 -13.98 1.42
N LEU A 245 3.32 -14.48 1.76
CA LEU A 245 3.62 -15.01 3.10
C LEU A 245 3.41 -13.94 4.17
N LEU A 246 3.98 -12.75 3.99
CA LEU A 246 3.81 -11.62 4.92
C LEU A 246 2.35 -11.23 5.06
N PHE A 247 1.63 -11.11 3.94
CA PHE A 247 0.20 -10.78 3.94
C PHE A 247 -0.62 -11.82 4.72
N LEU A 248 -0.38 -13.11 4.49
CA LEU A 248 -1.07 -14.20 5.18
C LEU A 248 -0.77 -14.18 6.69
N LEU A 249 0.49 -13.96 7.07
CA LEU A 249 0.91 -13.85 8.47
C LEU A 249 0.20 -12.67 9.16
N LEU A 250 0.22 -11.49 8.55
CA LEU A 250 -0.44 -10.30 9.09
C LEU A 250 -1.96 -10.50 9.21
N ARG A 251 -2.58 -11.09 8.21
CA ARG A 251 -4.01 -11.41 8.23
C ARG A 251 -4.37 -12.41 9.34
N PHE A 252 -3.56 -13.44 9.51
CA PHE A 252 -3.77 -14.45 10.54
C PHE A 252 -3.67 -13.85 11.96
N LEU A 253 -2.69 -12.98 12.20
CA LEU A 253 -2.54 -12.25 13.46
C LEU A 253 -3.75 -11.35 13.76
N THR A 254 -4.34 -10.75 12.74
CA THR A 254 -5.51 -9.87 12.88
C THR A 254 -6.78 -10.66 13.19
N LEU A 255 -6.93 -11.86 12.62
CA LEU A 255 -8.10 -12.71 12.86
C LEU A 255 -8.12 -13.37 14.25
N ARG A 256 -6.96 -13.67 14.82
CA ARG A 256 -6.85 -14.31 16.15
C ARG A 256 -7.23 -13.38 17.31
N ARG A 257 -7.19 -12.09 17.18
CA ARG A 257 -7.71 -11.14 18.17
C ARG A 257 -9.24 -10.96 18.01
N LYS A 258 -10.02 -12.01 18.16
CA LYS A 258 -11.39 -11.86 18.65
C LYS A 258 -11.28 -11.30 20.08
N ILE A 259 -11.54 -10.01 20.22
CA ILE A 259 -11.84 -9.45 21.53
C ILE A 259 -13.15 -10.12 21.92
N GLU A 260 -13.08 -11.06 22.86
CA GLU A 260 -14.25 -11.48 23.64
C GLU A 260 -14.72 -10.22 24.37
N ILE A 261 -15.84 -9.66 23.90
CA ILE A 261 -16.61 -8.61 24.59
C ILE A 261 -17.73 -9.32 25.31
#